data_b97ff07ef9b84eb8e70e90d7c0ca7b61
#
_entry.id   b97ff07ef9b84eb8e70e90d7c0ca7b61
#
_cell.length_a   1.000
_cell.length_b   1.000
_cell.length_c   1.000
_cell.angle_alpha   90.00
_cell.angle_beta   90.00
_cell.angle_gamma   90.00
#
_symmetry.space_group_name_H-M   'P 1'
#
loop_
_entity.id
_entity.type
_entity.pdbx_description
1 polymer ?
#
loop_
_entity_poly.entity_id
_entity_poly.type
_entity_poly.pdbx_seq_one_letter_code
_entity_poly.pdbx_strand_id
1 'polypeptide(L)'
;MDGTANEDGTHTLLNGAKFKLYETKTSDTALRFVKNADGSYRVALDTENGENVTDTIVVNGKVHISGLDKVNYWLDETLAPDGYNKLTERQEVKLSEGSQNATLETGATTWAEGNGGVVVENNAGTVLPSTGGMGTTLFYVIGGGLMVAAVVLLVTKKRMEHKN
;
A
#
# COMPACT_ATOMS: atom_id res chain seq x y z
N MET A 1 -2.32 3.31 9.79
CA MET A 1 -3.50 4.19 9.95
C MET A 1 -3.61 5.15 8.78
N ASP A 2 -4.77 5.76 8.57
CA ASP A 2 -4.92 6.86 7.63
C ASP A 2 -4.05 8.05 8.07
N GLY A 3 -3.24 8.59 7.17
CA GLY A 3 -2.44 9.78 7.42
C GLY A 3 -3.27 11.05 7.59
N THR A 4 -4.54 11.04 7.16
CA THR A 4 -5.48 12.15 7.36
C THR A 4 -6.17 12.01 8.71
N ALA A 5 -6.03 13.03 9.56
CA ALA A 5 -6.72 13.07 10.84
C ALA A 5 -8.23 13.32 10.65
N ASN A 6 -9.05 12.69 11.49
CA ASN A 6 -10.46 12.99 11.65
C ASN A 6 -10.66 14.38 12.28
N GLU A 7 -11.89 14.88 12.30
CA GLU A 7 -12.23 16.19 12.89
C GLU A 7 -11.88 16.29 14.39
N ASP A 8 -11.85 15.17 15.10
CA ASP A 8 -11.49 15.06 16.52
C ASP A 8 -9.97 14.86 16.75
N GLY A 9 -9.17 14.87 15.69
CA GLY A 9 -7.72 14.65 15.74
C GLY A 9 -7.30 13.17 15.85
N THR A 10 -8.24 12.23 15.82
CA THR A 10 -7.93 10.81 15.75
C THR A 10 -7.65 10.38 14.32
N HIS A 11 -7.08 9.18 14.15
CA HIS A 11 -6.85 8.58 12.83
C HIS A 11 -7.62 7.30 12.67
N THR A 12 -8.15 7.09 11.46
CA THR A 12 -8.88 5.87 11.12
C THR A 12 -7.92 4.67 11.04
N LEU A 13 -8.33 3.57 11.66
CA LEU A 13 -7.62 2.29 11.58
C LEU A 13 -7.81 1.66 10.20
N LEU A 14 -6.72 1.24 9.57
CA LEU A 14 -6.74 0.59 8.27
C LEU A 14 -6.54 -0.91 8.41
N ASN A 15 -7.20 -1.68 7.55
CA ASN A 15 -7.12 -3.14 7.54
C ASN A 15 -6.47 -3.64 6.25
N GLY A 16 -5.86 -4.83 6.31
CA GLY A 16 -5.35 -5.52 5.14
C GLY A 16 -3.94 -5.17 4.74
N ALA A 17 -3.27 -4.27 5.46
CA ALA A 17 -1.85 -4.02 5.24
C ALA A 17 -1.02 -5.28 5.51
N LYS A 18 0.04 -5.49 4.72
CA LYS A 18 0.99 -6.60 4.92
C LYS A 18 2.39 -6.06 5.04
N PHE A 19 3.11 -6.59 6.02
CA PHE A 19 4.47 -6.17 6.33
C PHE A 19 5.42 -7.36 6.44
N LYS A 20 6.71 -7.06 6.24
CA LYS A 20 7.84 -7.91 6.62
C LYS A 20 8.75 -7.15 7.55
N LEU A 21 9.36 -7.84 8.51
CA LEU A 21 10.28 -7.25 9.47
C LEU A 21 11.69 -7.77 9.21
N TYR A 22 12.67 -6.89 9.26
CA TYR A 22 14.07 -7.17 8.98
C TYR A 22 14.96 -6.71 10.13
N GLU A 23 16.07 -7.38 10.34
CA GLU A 23 17.05 -7.00 11.38
C GLU A 23 17.89 -5.78 10.99
N THR A 24 18.01 -5.48 9.70
CA THR A 24 18.74 -4.32 9.20
C THR A 24 18.01 -3.68 8.01
N LYS A 25 18.30 -2.42 7.73
CA LYS A 25 17.69 -1.70 6.59
C LYS A 25 17.95 -2.39 5.24
N THR A 26 19.07 -3.06 5.11
CA THR A 26 19.55 -3.64 3.85
C THR A 26 19.47 -5.16 3.79
N SER A 27 18.95 -5.81 4.83
CA SER A 27 18.78 -7.27 4.83
C SER A 27 17.79 -7.72 3.77
N ASP A 28 18.11 -8.79 3.05
CA ASP A 28 17.21 -9.44 2.09
C ASP A 28 16.38 -10.56 2.73
N THR A 29 16.76 -10.98 3.95
CA THR A 29 16.08 -12.03 4.69
C THR A 29 15.18 -11.42 5.76
N ALA A 30 13.87 -11.62 5.61
CA ALA A 30 12.89 -11.22 6.61
C ALA A 30 12.88 -12.20 7.80
N LEU A 31 12.51 -11.68 8.96
CA LEU A 31 12.23 -12.50 10.14
C LEU A 31 11.02 -13.40 9.88
N ARG A 32 11.05 -14.57 10.52
CA ARG A 32 9.94 -15.52 10.47
C ARG A 32 9.14 -15.47 11.77
N PHE A 33 7.85 -15.65 11.66
CA PHE A 33 6.91 -15.55 12.76
C PHE A 33 5.99 -16.76 12.80
N VAL A 34 5.54 -17.11 13.98
CA VAL A 34 4.39 -17.99 14.16
C VAL A 34 3.18 -17.10 14.42
N LYS A 35 2.14 -17.26 13.61
CA LYS A 35 0.86 -16.60 13.82
C LYS A 35 0.05 -17.36 14.86
N ASN A 36 -0.34 -16.67 15.93
CA ASN A 36 -1.18 -17.21 16.99
C ASN A 36 -2.68 -17.16 16.63
N ALA A 37 -3.48 -17.92 17.35
CA ALA A 37 -4.92 -17.98 17.13
C ALA A 37 -5.66 -16.63 17.41
N ASP A 38 -5.10 -15.80 18.27
CA ASP A 38 -5.61 -14.47 18.60
C ASP A 38 -5.22 -13.39 17.58
N GLY A 39 -4.49 -13.77 16.53
CA GLY A 39 -4.01 -12.85 15.50
C GLY A 39 -2.69 -12.15 15.82
N SER A 40 -2.12 -12.37 16.99
CA SER A 40 -0.77 -11.92 17.33
C SER A 40 0.30 -12.76 16.64
N TYR A 41 1.55 -12.30 16.71
CA TYR A 41 2.70 -13.00 16.16
C TYR A 41 3.80 -13.13 17.22
N ARG A 42 4.56 -14.20 17.14
CA ARG A 42 5.84 -14.33 17.85
C ARG A 42 6.94 -14.70 16.87
N VAL A 43 8.17 -14.32 17.18
CA VAL A 43 9.31 -14.77 16.38
C VAL A 43 9.36 -16.30 16.37
N ALA A 44 9.55 -16.86 15.19
CA ALA A 44 9.70 -18.32 15.03
C ALA A 44 11.12 -18.74 15.35
N LEU A 45 11.27 -19.91 15.99
CA LEU A 45 12.56 -20.54 16.13
C LEU A 45 13.01 -21.13 14.78
N ASP A 46 14.31 -21.27 14.58
CA ASP A 46 14.87 -21.80 13.33
C ASP A 46 14.37 -23.20 12.97
N THR A 47 14.05 -23.98 13.99
CA THR A 47 13.52 -25.35 13.84
C THR A 47 12.02 -25.42 13.56
N GLU A 48 11.30 -24.31 13.72
CA GLU A 48 9.87 -24.28 13.51
C GLU A 48 9.52 -24.15 12.03
N ASN A 49 8.72 -25.09 11.56
CA ASN A 49 8.18 -25.12 10.22
C ASN A 49 6.72 -25.62 10.30
N GLY A 50 5.84 -25.04 9.53
CA GLY A 50 4.42 -25.42 9.53
C GLY A 50 3.55 -24.33 8.88
N GLU A 51 2.27 -24.61 8.77
CA GLU A 51 1.32 -23.71 8.12
C GLU A 51 1.15 -22.35 8.82
N ASN A 52 1.44 -22.31 10.12
CA ASN A 52 1.37 -21.07 10.90
C ASN A 52 2.67 -20.25 10.88
N VAL A 53 3.74 -20.77 10.27
CA VAL A 53 5.02 -20.06 10.15
C VAL A 53 5.00 -19.22 8.89
N THR A 54 5.24 -17.92 9.04
CA THR A 54 5.19 -16.96 7.94
C THR A 54 6.24 -15.85 8.13
N ASP A 55 6.68 -15.26 7.04
CA ASP A 55 7.49 -14.04 7.04
C ASP A 55 6.63 -12.77 6.86
N THR A 56 5.33 -12.95 6.71
CA THR A 56 4.39 -11.88 6.40
C THR A 56 3.44 -11.65 7.57
N ILE A 57 3.45 -10.42 8.07
CA ILE A 57 2.57 -9.93 9.13
C ILE A 57 1.38 -9.23 8.49
N VAL A 58 0.17 -9.70 8.77
CA VAL A 58 -1.08 -9.05 8.32
C VAL A 58 -1.61 -8.18 9.45
N VAL A 59 -1.86 -6.90 9.15
CA VAL A 59 -2.33 -5.92 10.13
C VAL A 59 -3.76 -5.51 9.81
N ASN A 60 -4.65 -5.75 10.78
CA ASN A 60 -6.03 -5.29 10.75
C ASN A 60 -6.25 -4.32 11.92
N GLY A 61 -5.97 -3.04 11.65
CA GLY A 61 -5.94 -2.01 12.66
C GLY A 61 -4.64 -2.03 13.46
N LYS A 62 -4.41 -3.06 14.28
CA LYS A 62 -3.20 -3.26 15.06
C LYS A 62 -2.78 -4.73 15.12
N VAL A 63 -1.51 -4.96 15.41
CA VAL A 63 -0.96 -6.30 15.63
C VAL A 63 0.07 -6.26 16.76
N HIS A 64 0.11 -7.32 17.56
CA HIS A 64 1.11 -7.52 18.59
C HIS A 64 2.15 -8.55 18.10
N ILE A 65 3.43 -8.21 18.32
CA ILE A 65 4.56 -9.07 17.95
C ILE A 65 5.44 -9.26 19.19
N SER A 66 5.76 -10.51 19.51
CA SER A 66 6.58 -10.87 20.66
C SER A 66 7.84 -11.65 20.27
N GLY A 67 8.81 -11.70 21.18
CA GLY A 67 10.06 -12.45 21.00
C GLY A 67 11.11 -11.74 20.16
N LEU A 68 11.01 -10.42 20.02
CA LEU A 68 12.05 -9.61 19.40
C LEU A 68 13.18 -9.36 20.41
N ASP A 69 14.43 -9.54 20.00
CA ASP A 69 15.61 -9.53 20.86
C ASP A 69 16.58 -8.34 20.62
N LYS A 70 16.28 -7.54 19.60
CA LYS A 70 17.11 -6.37 19.25
C LYS A 70 16.39 -5.06 19.57
N VAL A 71 17.14 -3.99 19.66
CA VAL A 71 16.62 -2.65 19.92
C VAL A 71 16.01 -2.04 18.66
N ASN A 72 16.54 -2.38 17.49
CA ASN A 72 16.10 -1.81 16.21
C ASN A 72 15.78 -2.91 15.20
N TYR A 73 14.68 -2.70 14.50
CA TYR A 73 14.25 -3.48 13.34
C TYR A 73 13.80 -2.55 12.21
N TRP A 74 13.56 -3.12 11.04
CA TRP A 74 13.14 -2.39 9.85
C TRP A 74 11.89 -3.04 9.28
N LEU A 75 10.80 -2.27 9.23
CA LEU A 75 9.50 -2.70 8.73
C LEU A 75 9.35 -2.30 7.26
N ASP A 76 9.07 -3.27 6.41
CA ASP A 76 8.77 -3.09 4.99
C ASP A 76 7.29 -3.36 4.75
N GLU A 77 6.56 -2.40 4.23
CA GLU A 77 5.18 -2.61 3.83
C GLU A 77 5.18 -3.29 2.46
N THR A 78 4.73 -4.53 2.39
CA THR A 78 4.66 -5.30 1.13
C THR A 78 3.36 -5.09 0.38
N LEU A 79 2.29 -4.76 1.11
CA LEU A 79 0.96 -4.42 0.59
C LEU A 79 0.34 -3.33 1.45
N ALA A 80 -0.05 -2.21 0.84
CA ALA A 80 -0.84 -1.19 1.51
C ALA A 80 -2.32 -1.59 1.62
N PRO A 81 -3.08 -0.99 2.54
CA PRO A 81 -4.53 -1.08 2.55
C PRO A 81 -5.14 -0.61 1.23
N ASP A 82 -6.32 -1.13 0.89
CA ASP A 82 -7.02 -0.76 -0.34
C ASP A 82 -7.31 0.75 -0.39
N GLY A 83 -6.92 1.38 -1.50
CA GLY A 83 -7.09 2.82 -1.69
C GLY A 83 -5.95 3.69 -1.13
N TYR A 84 -4.91 3.08 -0.55
CA TYR A 84 -3.77 3.79 0.02
C TYR A 84 -2.47 3.50 -0.73
N ASN A 85 -1.55 4.46 -0.64
CA ASN A 85 -0.22 4.29 -1.22
C ASN A 85 0.66 3.47 -0.29
N LYS A 86 1.40 2.53 -0.88
CA LYS A 86 2.42 1.76 -0.18
C LYS A 86 3.58 2.67 0.25
N LEU A 87 4.18 2.39 1.40
CA LEU A 87 5.42 3.03 1.82
C LEU A 87 6.54 2.78 0.80
N THR A 88 7.30 3.81 0.50
CA THR A 88 8.41 3.76 -0.48
C THR A 88 9.71 3.25 0.13
N GLU A 89 9.84 3.34 1.47
CA GLU A 89 11.02 2.96 2.21
C GLU A 89 10.66 2.15 3.45
N ARG A 90 11.60 1.32 3.92
CA ARG A 90 11.49 0.63 5.20
C ARG A 90 11.48 1.62 6.34
N GLN A 91 10.57 1.44 7.26
CA GLN A 91 10.44 2.24 8.49
C GLN A 91 11.23 1.59 9.62
N GLU A 92 12.00 2.39 10.36
CA GLU A 92 12.71 1.92 11.54
C GLU A 92 11.72 1.68 12.70
N VAL A 93 11.84 0.51 13.33
CA VAL A 93 11.13 0.14 14.55
C VAL A 93 12.11 0.14 15.69
N LYS A 94 11.95 1.08 16.63
CA LYS A 94 12.79 1.17 17.82
C LYS A 94 12.07 0.55 19.01
N LEU A 95 12.70 -0.43 19.64
CA LEU A 95 12.22 -1.03 20.88
C LEU A 95 12.95 -0.39 22.06
N SER A 96 12.25 -0.21 23.19
CA SER A 96 12.91 0.21 24.42
C SER A 96 13.72 -0.94 25.02
N GLU A 97 14.78 -0.58 25.73
CA GLU A 97 15.56 -1.55 26.48
C GLU A 97 14.65 -2.31 27.48
N GLY A 98 14.66 -3.63 27.42
CA GLY A 98 13.76 -4.48 28.20
C GLY A 98 12.36 -4.69 27.60
N SER A 99 12.00 -4.00 26.53
CA SER A 99 10.77 -4.26 25.77
C SER A 99 11.07 -5.24 24.65
N GLN A 100 10.59 -6.48 24.79
CA GLN A 100 10.73 -7.51 23.76
C GLN A 100 9.46 -7.63 22.89
N ASN A 101 8.59 -6.67 22.96
CA ASN A 101 7.33 -6.63 22.25
C ASN A 101 7.21 -5.36 21.43
N ALA A 102 6.84 -5.49 20.18
CA ALA A 102 6.40 -4.38 19.36
C ALA A 102 4.89 -4.44 19.19
N THR A 103 4.20 -3.36 19.49
CA THR A 103 2.79 -3.20 19.18
C THR A 103 2.66 -2.18 18.05
N LEU A 104 2.13 -2.61 16.93
CA LEU A 104 1.66 -1.71 15.89
C LEU A 104 0.26 -1.26 16.31
N GLU A 105 0.15 -0.10 16.93
CA GLU A 105 -1.13 0.48 17.30
C GLU A 105 -1.54 1.54 16.29
N THR A 106 -2.80 1.63 16.09
CA THR A 106 -3.42 2.60 15.24
C THR A 106 -4.31 3.48 16.11
N GLY A 107 -4.23 4.80 15.90
CA GLY A 107 -5.03 5.76 16.65
C GLY A 107 -4.31 6.48 17.80
N ALA A 108 -3.07 6.13 18.10
CA ALA A 108 -2.26 6.99 18.96
C ALA A 108 -1.65 8.11 18.09
N THR A 109 -1.92 9.35 18.43
CA THR A 109 -1.38 10.52 17.73
C THR A 109 0.08 10.79 18.10
N THR A 110 0.57 10.16 19.15
CA THR A 110 1.96 10.32 19.62
C THR A 110 2.47 8.99 20.17
N TRP A 111 3.58 8.53 19.62
CA TRP A 111 4.37 7.45 20.20
C TRP A 111 5.49 8.04 21.03
N ALA A 112 5.61 7.60 22.26
CA ALA A 112 6.84 7.80 22.98
C ALA A 112 7.88 6.87 22.34
N GLU A 113 8.97 7.42 21.82
CA GLU A 113 10.14 6.63 21.42
C GLU A 113 10.51 5.68 22.57
N GLY A 114 10.73 4.42 22.25
CA GLY A 114 11.12 3.44 23.24
C GLY A 114 10.01 2.61 23.87
N ASN A 115 8.75 2.82 23.55
CA ASN A 115 7.64 2.00 24.08
C ASN A 115 7.35 0.71 23.26
N GLY A 116 8.23 0.38 22.31
CA GLY A 116 8.08 -0.84 21.50
C GLY A 116 6.91 -0.81 20.54
N GLY A 117 6.46 0.37 20.16
CA GLY A 117 5.39 0.53 19.19
C GLY A 117 5.79 1.34 17.96
N VAL A 118 5.18 1.07 16.85
CA VAL A 118 5.36 1.81 15.59
C VAL A 118 4.00 2.13 15.00
N VAL A 119 3.81 3.38 14.62
CA VAL A 119 2.67 3.83 13.83
C VAL A 119 3.08 3.88 12.36
N VAL A 120 2.36 3.18 11.52
CA VAL A 120 2.51 3.26 10.07
C VAL A 120 1.37 4.12 9.52
N GLU A 121 1.72 5.24 8.91
CA GLU A 121 0.78 6.14 8.24
C GLU A 121 0.75 5.82 6.75
N ASN A 122 -0.43 5.56 6.23
CA ASN A 122 -0.66 5.42 4.81
C ASN A 122 -1.47 6.61 4.32
N ASN A 123 -0.99 7.28 3.29
CA ASN A 123 -1.73 8.34 2.65
C ASN A 123 -2.65 7.76 1.58
N ALA A 124 -3.88 8.26 1.52
CA ALA A 124 -4.82 7.88 0.49
C ALA A 124 -4.18 8.08 -0.89
N GLY A 125 -4.25 7.03 -1.71
CA GLY A 125 -3.83 7.13 -3.10
C GLY A 125 -4.70 8.18 -3.80
N THR A 126 -4.10 9.12 -4.53
CA THR A 126 -4.85 9.91 -5.47
C THR A 126 -5.44 8.93 -6.48
N VAL A 127 -6.75 8.73 -6.42
CA VAL A 127 -7.47 8.09 -7.50
C VAL A 127 -7.22 9.01 -8.69
N LEU A 128 -6.25 8.66 -9.54
CA LEU A 128 -6.12 9.33 -10.83
C LEU A 128 -7.49 9.17 -11.48
N PRO A 129 -8.19 10.29 -11.79
CA PRO A 129 -9.43 10.18 -12.53
C PRO A 129 -9.14 9.26 -13.71
N SER A 130 -9.97 8.25 -13.91
CA SER A 130 -9.86 7.37 -15.07
C SER A 130 -10.10 8.23 -16.34
N THR A 131 -9.09 8.98 -16.73
CA THR A 131 -9.11 9.85 -17.91
C THR A 131 -9.02 9.01 -19.20
N GLY A 132 -8.95 7.69 -19.10
CA GLY A 132 -8.80 6.79 -20.24
C GLY A 132 -10.10 6.31 -20.91
N GLY A 133 -11.28 6.49 -20.28
CA GLY A 133 -12.50 5.81 -20.75
C GLY A 133 -13.34 6.56 -21.75
N MET A 134 -13.61 7.82 -21.58
CA MET A 134 -14.53 8.57 -22.46
C MET A 134 -13.84 9.53 -23.44
N GLY A 135 -12.68 10.08 -23.08
CA GLY A 135 -11.98 11.05 -23.93
C GLY A 135 -11.45 10.44 -25.23
N THR A 136 -10.80 9.29 -25.14
CA THR A 136 -10.23 8.62 -26.32
C THR A 136 -11.29 8.14 -27.29
N THR A 137 -12.40 7.57 -26.81
CA THR A 137 -13.51 7.15 -27.67
C THR A 137 -14.15 8.35 -28.37
N LEU A 138 -14.32 9.47 -27.68
CA LEU A 138 -14.87 10.68 -28.27
C LEU A 138 -13.95 11.25 -29.37
N PHE A 139 -12.62 11.26 -29.13
CA PHE A 139 -11.65 11.69 -30.14
C PHE A 139 -11.62 10.77 -31.36
N TYR A 140 -11.74 9.45 -31.19
CA TYR A 140 -11.81 8.52 -32.32
C TYR A 140 -13.10 8.68 -33.13
N VAL A 141 -14.25 8.92 -32.48
CA VAL A 141 -15.53 9.13 -33.16
C VAL A 141 -15.52 10.44 -33.93
N ILE A 142 -15.08 11.53 -33.32
CA ILE A 142 -15.02 12.85 -33.98
C ILE A 142 -13.96 12.83 -35.10
N GLY A 143 -12.76 12.34 -34.83
CA GLY A 143 -11.67 12.29 -35.81
C GLY A 143 -12.00 11.36 -36.99
N GLY A 144 -12.57 10.19 -36.73
CA GLY A 144 -13.04 9.27 -37.77
C GLY A 144 -14.18 9.86 -38.61
N GLY A 145 -15.14 10.53 -37.97
CA GLY A 145 -16.24 11.20 -38.65
C GLY A 145 -15.76 12.30 -39.58
N LEU A 146 -14.79 13.13 -39.15
CA LEU A 146 -14.20 14.17 -39.98
C LEU A 146 -13.44 13.60 -41.19
N MET A 147 -12.71 12.48 -41.02
CA MET A 147 -12.03 11.85 -42.15
C MET A 147 -13.01 11.35 -43.21
N VAL A 148 -14.09 10.67 -42.77
CA VAL A 148 -15.13 10.17 -43.70
C VAL A 148 -15.79 11.36 -44.43
N ALA A 149 -16.14 12.44 -43.75
CA ALA A 149 -16.71 13.66 -44.35
C ALA A 149 -15.77 14.26 -45.38
N ALA A 150 -14.46 14.34 -45.08
CA ALA A 150 -13.46 14.88 -46.03
C ALA A 150 -13.35 14.03 -47.31
N VAL A 151 -13.37 12.71 -47.17
CA VAL A 151 -13.34 11.79 -48.32
C VAL A 151 -14.60 11.95 -49.18
N VAL A 152 -15.78 12.04 -48.57
CA VAL A 152 -17.06 12.24 -49.27
C VAL A 152 -17.05 13.57 -50.03
N LEU A 153 -16.58 14.66 -49.42
CA LEU A 153 -16.48 15.97 -50.07
C LEU A 153 -15.51 15.96 -51.27
N LEU A 154 -14.36 15.28 -51.12
CA LEU A 154 -13.38 15.14 -52.23
C LEU A 154 -13.94 14.37 -53.40
N VAL A 155 -14.63 13.24 -53.14
CA VAL A 155 -15.24 12.43 -54.17
C VAL A 155 -16.39 13.18 -54.89
N THR A 156 -17.24 13.88 -54.15
CA THR A 156 -18.34 14.64 -54.71
C THR A 156 -17.83 15.83 -55.53
N LYS A 157 -16.80 16.56 -55.08
CA LYS A 157 -16.15 17.64 -55.81
C LYS A 157 -15.57 17.13 -57.13
N LYS A 158 -14.82 16.05 -57.13
CA LYS A 158 -14.21 15.43 -58.30
C LYS A 158 -15.26 14.96 -59.31
N ARG A 159 -16.42 14.48 -58.87
CA ARG A 159 -17.53 14.06 -59.72
C ARG A 159 -18.24 15.25 -60.35
N MET A 160 -18.30 16.40 -59.70
CA MET A 160 -18.89 17.64 -60.25
C MET A 160 -17.98 18.27 -61.29
N GLU A 161 -16.66 18.24 -61.11
CA GLU A 161 -15.67 18.77 -62.08
C GLU A 161 -15.62 17.93 -63.38
N HIS A 162 -16.03 16.66 -63.33
CA HIS A 162 -16.03 15.81 -64.53
C HIS A 162 -17.35 15.88 -65.34
N LYS A 163 -18.33 16.70 -64.92
CA LYS A 163 -19.62 16.86 -65.60
C LYS A 163 -19.77 18.18 -66.34
N ASN A 164 -18.73 19.05 -66.29
CA ASN A 164 -18.58 20.25 -67.09
C ASN A 164 -17.48 20.01 -68.12
#